data_6f71fbff1ba74b2ff7eb5b37987a11a8
#
_entry.id   6f71fbff1ba74b2ff7eb5b37987a11a8
#
_cell.length_a   1.000
_cell.length_b   1.000
_cell.length_c   1.000
_cell.angle_alpha   90.00
_cell.angle_beta   90.00
_cell.angle_gamma   90.00
#
_symmetry.space_group_name_H-M   'P 1'
#
loop_
_entity.id
_entity.type
_entity.pdbx_description
1 polymer ?
#
loop_
_entity_poly.entity_id
_entity_poly.type
_entity_poly.pdbx_seq_one_letter_code
_entity_poly.pdbx_strand_id
1 'polypeptide(L)'
;MSKLTNHRTFMFTIVLVTSFALSACAGAAPPAQDVILNSEPDTVVIEDIGTVFSEVYERVNPAVVNIQVRQTLELSEEIAPDAPDHPEIPQEPFRFGQGSGFVIDELGHIVTNFHVVDQADRIMVVFSQGFNSDAEVVGTDPDSDLAVIRVVELPEGIVPLDLANSKALRVGQTVLAIGNPFGLQGTMTTGIVSALGRTLPSQARTAGGANFSIPSVIQTDAAINPGNSGGPLLNIAGEVIGVNTAIESSDRQFSGVGFAVPSGTVARVAPILISDGKYEHPWLGIAGVTLRPEIREAMNLEPSQNGILVIDVLESGPAFDAGLIGSDSEADVDGQILPVGGDVIVIIDGVEIIDFDDLLTYISEEARVGQRVELEILRDGEKLTVDVILAARPEAG
;
A
#
# COMPACT_ATOMS: atom_id res chain seq x y z
N MET A 1 0.95 -11.38 66.69
CA MET A 1 2.31 -11.22 67.23
C MET A 1 3.15 -10.63 66.11
N SER A 2 3.53 -9.58 66.34
CA SER A 2 4.62 -8.68 66.59
C SER A 2 4.73 -7.60 65.50
N LYS A 3 4.49 -6.40 66.00
CA LYS A 3 4.77 -5.08 65.45
C LYS A 3 6.28 -4.91 65.21
N LEU A 4 6.65 -4.10 64.20
CA LEU A 4 7.75 -3.15 64.35
C LEU A 4 7.62 -2.01 63.36
N THR A 5 7.32 -0.86 63.92
CA THR A 5 7.43 0.50 63.44
C THR A 5 8.89 0.90 63.19
N ASN A 6 9.20 1.62 62.14
CA ASN A 6 10.42 2.44 62.08
C ASN A 6 10.15 3.81 61.45
N HIS A 7 10.24 4.81 62.32
CA HIS A 7 10.38 6.23 62.03
C HIS A 7 11.68 6.54 61.33
N ARG A 8 11.68 7.35 60.30
CA ARG A 8 12.87 8.05 59.79
C ARG A 8 12.63 9.55 59.76
N THR A 9 13.36 10.17 60.62
CA THR A 9 13.61 11.57 60.92
C THR A 9 13.97 12.41 59.71
N PHE A 10 13.28 13.55 59.55
CA PHE A 10 13.64 14.64 58.62
C PHE A 10 14.75 15.47 59.23
N MET A 11 15.86 15.61 58.50
CA MET A 11 16.96 16.49 58.87
C MET A 11 16.93 17.72 57.95
N PHE A 12 16.60 18.89 58.53
CA PHE A 12 16.70 20.19 57.86
C PHE A 12 18.17 20.64 57.86
N THR A 13 18.74 20.90 56.73
CA THR A 13 20.06 21.54 56.56
C THR A 13 19.84 23.00 56.21
N ILE A 14 20.17 23.90 57.13
CA ILE A 14 20.22 25.34 56.95
C ILE A 14 21.53 25.67 56.21
N VAL A 15 21.46 26.28 55.03
CA VAL A 15 22.61 26.82 54.28
C VAL A 15 22.68 28.31 54.55
N LEU A 16 23.76 28.69 55.19
CA LEU A 16 24.15 30.06 55.52
C LEU A 16 24.69 30.79 54.28
N VAL A 17 24.02 31.88 53.84
CA VAL A 17 24.46 32.70 52.71
C VAL A 17 25.40 33.82 53.26
N THR A 18 26.66 33.71 52.93
CA THR A 18 27.65 34.80 53.17
C THR A 18 27.68 35.71 51.96
N SER A 19 27.28 36.97 52.19
CA SER A 19 27.35 38.06 51.22
C SER A 19 28.78 38.55 51.04
N PHE A 20 29.33 38.46 49.83
CA PHE A 20 30.57 39.14 49.43
C PHE A 20 30.20 40.37 48.60
N ALA A 21 30.50 41.55 49.14
CA ALA A 21 30.40 42.80 48.43
C ALA A 21 31.65 42.99 47.56
N LEU A 22 31.51 42.99 46.24
CA LEU A 22 32.56 43.46 45.34
C LEU A 22 32.13 44.80 44.73
N SER A 23 33.03 45.76 44.94
CA SER A 23 32.93 47.16 44.53
C SER A 23 32.92 47.27 42.98
N ALA A 24 31.98 48.04 42.47
CA ALA A 24 31.77 48.27 41.03
C ALA A 24 32.75 49.35 40.49
N CYS A 25 33.46 48.99 39.42
CA CYS A 25 33.97 49.98 38.49
C CYS A 25 32.91 50.22 37.41
N ALA A 26 32.39 51.44 37.35
CA ALA A 26 31.42 51.86 36.35
C ALA A 26 32.14 52.09 34.99
N GLY A 27 31.96 51.13 34.08
CA GLY A 27 32.18 51.34 32.65
C GLY A 27 30.85 51.67 32.01
N ALA A 28 30.72 52.83 31.36
CA ALA A 28 29.52 53.22 30.63
C ALA A 28 29.24 52.26 29.49
N ALA A 29 28.07 51.57 29.55
CA ALA A 29 27.53 50.79 28.46
C ALA A 29 27.02 51.74 27.35
N PRO A 30 27.23 51.39 26.06
CA PRO A 30 26.63 52.14 24.96
C PRO A 30 25.09 51.98 25.01
N PRO A 31 24.34 52.97 24.50
CA PRO A 31 22.89 52.93 24.54
C PRO A 31 22.39 51.73 23.73
N ALA A 32 21.49 50.96 24.31
CA ALA A 32 20.76 49.90 23.62
C ALA A 32 20.02 50.52 22.42
N GLN A 33 20.36 50.09 21.21
CA GLN A 33 19.56 50.37 20.04
C GLN A 33 18.28 49.54 20.17
N ASP A 34 17.17 50.25 20.33
CA ASP A 34 15.85 49.62 20.16
C ASP A 34 15.74 49.09 18.74
N VAL A 35 15.89 47.76 18.59
CA VAL A 35 15.49 47.08 17.35
C VAL A 35 13.95 47.05 17.35
N ILE A 36 13.37 48.06 16.70
CA ILE A 36 11.95 48.07 16.40
C ILE A 36 11.73 46.92 15.37
N LEU A 37 11.30 45.80 15.87
CA LEU A 37 10.72 44.75 15.03
C LEU A 37 9.32 45.19 14.58
N ASN A 38 9.28 46.08 13.60
CA ASN A 38 8.07 46.36 12.82
C ASN A 38 7.96 45.29 11.74
N SER A 39 7.68 44.08 12.12
CA SER A 39 6.96 43.12 11.29
C SER A 39 5.57 43.01 11.89
N GLU A 40 4.58 43.64 11.26
CA GLU A 40 3.21 43.18 11.41
C GLU A 40 3.26 41.66 11.13
N PRO A 41 2.72 40.82 12.00
CA PRO A 41 2.61 39.42 11.66
C PRO A 41 1.76 39.34 10.40
N ASP A 42 2.34 38.88 9.30
CA ASP A 42 1.54 38.40 8.18
C ASP A 42 0.47 37.51 8.81
N THR A 43 -0.77 37.97 8.74
CA THR A 43 -1.90 37.18 9.22
C THR A 43 -2.02 36.02 8.24
N VAL A 44 -1.29 34.93 8.53
CA VAL A 44 -1.53 33.66 7.84
C VAL A 44 -2.96 33.30 8.22
N VAL A 45 -3.88 33.50 7.30
CA VAL A 45 -5.23 32.95 7.41
C VAL A 45 -5.04 31.44 7.35
N ILE A 46 -4.94 30.81 8.53
CA ILE A 46 -5.05 29.36 8.63
C ILE A 46 -6.52 29.10 8.38
N GLU A 47 -6.88 28.76 7.14
CA GLU A 47 -8.18 28.15 6.87
C GLU A 47 -8.34 27.00 7.85
N ASP A 48 -9.51 26.94 8.50
CA ASP A 48 -9.81 25.83 9.42
C ASP A 48 -9.72 24.54 8.62
N ILE A 49 -8.73 23.71 8.94
CA ILE A 49 -8.48 22.46 8.23
C ILE A 49 -9.71 21.56 8.20
N GLY A 50 -10.60 21.67 9.20
CA GLY A 50 -11.89 21.00 9.26
C GLY A 50 -12.83 21.45 8.13
N THR A 51 -12.81 22.74 7.79
CA THR A 51 -13.58 23.29 6.67
C THR A 51 -13.10 22.69 5.35
N VAL A 52 -11.77 22.64 5.14
CA VAL A 52 -11.18 22.04 3.92
C VAL A 52 -11.62 20.57 3.78
N PHE A 53 -11.58 19.79 4.86
CA PHE A 53 -11.99 18.38 4.81
C PHE A 53 -13.47 18.23 4.50
N SER A 54 -14.34 19.08 5.06
CA SER A 54 -15.77 19.07 4.79
C SER A 54 -16.06 19.39 3.33
N GLU A 55 -15.39 20.41 2.77
CA GLU A 55 -15.56 20.80 1.37
C GLU A 55 -15.08 19.70 0.41
N VAL A 56 -13.95 19.05 0.71
CA VAL A 56 -13.48 17.90 -0.07
C VAL A 56 -14.50 16.77 -0.01
N TYR A 57 -14.99 16.43 1.19
CA TYR A 57 -15.99 15.40 1.36
C TYR A 57 -17.27 15.67 0.56
N GLU A 58 -17.84 16.86 0.67
CA GLU A 58 -19.06 17.24 -0.05
C GLU A 58 -18.91 17.14 -1.57
N ARG A 59 -17.74 17.52 -2.09
CA ARG A 59 -17.44 17.47 -3.51
C ARG A 59 -17.23 16.05 -4.03
N VAL A 60 -16.54 15.21 -3.27
CA VAL A 60 -16.05 13.88 -3.72
C VAL A 60 -17.07 12.77 -3.44
N ASN A 61 -17.77 12.85 -2.29
CA ASN A 61 -18.66 11.79 -1.81
C ASN A 61 -19.75 11.36 -2.82
N PRO A 62 -20.32 12.23 -3.68
CA PRO A 62 -21.27 11.79 -4.70
C PRO A 62 -20.72 10.74 -5.68
N ALA A 63 -19.42 10.75 -5.95
CA ALA A 63 -18.77 9.80 -6.84
C ALA A 63 -18.25 8.55 -6.11
N VAL A 64 -18.29 8.51 -4.77
CA VAL A 64 -17.92 7.34 -3.97
C VAL A 64 -19.14 6.49 -3.69
N VAL A 65 -19.06 5.22 -4.06
CA VAL A 65 -20.19 4.29 -4.03
C VAL A 65 -19.98 3.15 -3.03
N ASN A 66 -21.10 2.59 -2.57
CA ASN A 66 -21.13 1.27 -1.93
C ASN A 66 -21.33 0.19 -3.00
N ILE A 67 -20.54 -0.84 -2.93
CA ILE A 67 -20.64 -2.02 -3.80
C ILE A 67 -21.14 -3.18 -2.96
N GLN A 68 -22.27 -3.74 -3.33
CA GLN A 68 -22.87 -4.90 -2.70
C GLN A 68 -22.78 -6.09 -3.66
N VAL A 69 -22.21 -7.17 -3.20
CA VAL A 69 -22.04 -8.37 -4.00
C VAL A 69 -22.81 -9.53 -3.39
N ARG A 70 -23.33 -10.39 -4.26
CA ARG A 70 -23.91 -11.66 -3.90
C ARG A 70 -23.09 -12.78 -4.56
N GLN A 71 -22.72 -13.76 -3.77
CA GLN A 71 -22.01 -14.98 -4.21
C GLN A 71 -22.87 -16.17 -3.89
N THR A 72 -23.11 -17.04 -4.85
CA THR A 72 -23.74 -18.34 -4.65
C THR A 72 -22.70 -19.32 -4.12
N LEU A 73 -22.97 -19.97 -3.00
CA LEU A 73 -22.09 -20.98 -2.46
C LEU A 73 -22.46 -22.34 -3.08
N GLU A 74 -21.53 -22.94 -3.82
CA GLU A 74 -21.68 -24.35 -4.21
C GLU A 74 -21.56 -25.21 -2.95
N LEU A 75 -22.66 -25.82 -2.55
CA LEU A 75 -22.64 -26.85 -1.50
C LEU A 75 -21.96 -28.10 -2.07
N SER A 76 -20.76 -28.41 -1.59
CA SER A 76 -20.20 -29.74 -1.84
C SER A 76 -21.16 -30.80 -1.26
N GLU A 77 -21.48 -31.81 -2.04
CA GLU A 77 -22.36 -32.92 -1.63
C GLU A 77 -21.93 -33.62 -0.32
N GLU A 78 -20.72 -33.38 0.15
CA GLU A 78 -20.18 -33.92 1.40
C GLU A 78 -20.79 -33.32 2.68
N ILE A 79 -21.43 -32.15 2.61
CA ILE A 79 -21.87 -31.39 3.81
C ILE A 79 -23.35 -31.70 4.15
N ALA A 80 -24.14 -32.33 3.26
CA ALA A 80 -25.56 -32.57 3.49
C ALA A 80 -26.06 -33.94 3.07
N PRO A 81 -25.45 -35.08 3.49
CA PRO A 81 -26.02 -36.38 3.15
C PRO A 81 -27.33 -36.71 3.90
N ASP A 82 -27.68 -35.99 4.97
CA ASP A 82 -28.81 -36.32 5.86
C ASP A 82 -29.63 -35.10 6.34
N ALA A 83 -29.62 -33.98 5.64
CA ALA A 83 -30.52 -32.88 5.98
C ALA A 83 -31.96 -33.29 5.61
N PRO A 84 -32.91 -33.41 6.58
CA PRO A 84 -34.29 -33.67 6.25
C PRO A 84 -34.81 -32.53 5.37
N ASP A 85 -35.69 -32.85 4.40
CA ASP A 85 -36.40 -31.92 3.54
C ASP A 85 -37.07 -30.81 4.39
N HIS A 86 -36.35 -29.78 4.74
CA HIS A 86 -36.89 -28.58 5.33
C HIS A 86 -37.24 -27.62 4.18
N PRO A 87 -38.52 -27.36 3.93
CA PRO A 87 -38.99 -26.53 2.81
C PRO A 87 -38.62 -25.05 2.94
N GLU A 88 -37.93 -24.65 4.00
CA GLU A 88 -37.59 -23.24 4.31
C GLU A 88 -36.09 -22.87 4.13
N ILE A 89 -35.24 -23.83 3.78
CA ILE A 89 -33.85 -23.54 3.49
C ILE A 89 -33.72 -23.25 1.99
N PRO A 90 -33.29 -22.06 1.56
CA PRO A 90 -32.99 -21.85 0.16
C PRO A 90 -32.03 -22.95 -0.33
N GLN A 91 -32.35 -23.56 -1.47
CA GLN A 91 -31.52 -24.64 -2.05
C GLN A 91 -30.12 -24.18 -2.45
N GLU A 92 -29.89 -22.86 -2.47
CA GLU A 92 -28.62 -22.24 -2.77
C GLU A 92 -28.29 -21.19 -1.67
N PRO A 93 -27.36 -21.49 -0.76
CA PRO A 93 -26.92 -20.51 0.23
C PRO A 93 -26.15 -19.39 -0.46
N PHE A 94 -26.49 -18.14 -0.13
CA PHE A 94 -25.81 -16.97 -0.63
C PHE A 94 -24.91 -16.37 0.46
N ARG A 95 -23.74 -15.89 0.04
CA ARG A 95 -22.92 -15.00 0.83
C ARG A 95 -23.07 -13.58 0.29
N PHE A 96 -23.20 -12.62 1.20
CA PHE A 96 -23.19 -11.20 0.84
C PHE A 96 -21.86 -10.59 1.25
N GLY A 97 -21.24 -9.86 0.33
CA GLY A 97 -20.08 -9.03 0.55
C GLY A 97 -20.39 -7.57 0.31
N GLN A 98 -19.56 -6.69 0.79
CA GLN A 98 -19.65 -5.27 0.52
C GLN A 98 -18.28 -4.61 0.50
N GLY A 99 -18.16 -3.56 -0.28
CA GLY A 99 -17.00 -2.70 -0.36
C GLY A 99 -17.38 -1.31 -0.86
N SER A 100 -16.39 -0.55 -1.21
CA SER A 100 -16.55 0.77 -1.83
C SER A 100 -15.93 0.79 -3.22
N GLY A 101 -16.23 1.83 -3.96
CA GLY A 101 -15.62 2.17 -5.24
C GLY A 101 -15.76 3.65 -5.52
N PHE A 102 -15.19 4.10 -6.61
CA PHE A 102 -15.37 5.49 -7.07
C PHE A 102 -15.42 5.56 -8.60
N VAL A 103 -16.24 6.50 -9.08
CA VAL A 103 -16.44 6.74 -10.50
C VAL A 103 -15.22 7.43 -11.10
N ILE A 104 -14.71 6.92 -12.23
CA ILE A 104 -13.51 7.44 -12.92
C ILE A 104 -13.79 8.09 -14.27
N ASP A 105 -15.01 7.91 -14.83
CA ASP A 105 -15.39 8.52 -16.10
C ASP A 105 -16.92 8.71 -16.23
N GLU A 106 -17.33 9.42 -17.26
CA GLU A 106 -18.74 9.70 -17.58
C GLU A 106 -19.48 8.47 -18.16
N LEU A 107 -18.78 7.38 -18.47
CA LEU A 107 -19.35 6.13 -18.98
C LEU A 107 -19.82 5.21 -17.84
N GLY A 108 -19.59 5.61 -16.59
CA GLY A 108 -19.98 4.86 -15.41
C GLY A 108 -19.02 3.76 -15.02
N HIS A 109 -17.75 3.85 -15.44
CA HIS A 109 -16.72 2.97 -14.92
C HIS A 109 -16.36 3.36 -13.50
N ILE A 110 -16.25 2.35 -12.64
CA ILE A 110 -15.94 2.45 -11.22
C ILE A 110 -14.74 1.59 -10.92
N VAL A 111 -13.74 2.19 -10.29
CA VAL A 111 -12.59 1.44 -9.73
C VAL A 111 -12.93 0.96 -8.34
N THR A 112 -12.55 -0.27 -8.05
CA THR A 112 -12.65 -0.92 -6.74
C THR A 112 -11.53 -1.93 -6.56
N ASN A 113 -11.48 -2.65 -5.44
CA ASN A 113 -10.55 -3.77 -5.28
C ASN A 113 -11.09 -5.04 -5.96
N PHE A 114 -10.16 -5.90 -6.41
CA PHE A 114 -10.49 -7.22 -6.94
C PHE A 114 -11.25 -8.06 -5.93
N HIS A 115 -10.74 -8.15 -4.68
CA HIS A 115 -11.34 -8.96 -3.63
C HIS A 115 -12.78 -8.55 -3.26
N VAL A 116 -13.21 -7.33 -3.62
CA VAL A 116 -14.60 -6.87 -3.40
C VAL A 116 -15.56 -7.54 -4.38
N VAL A 117 -15.11 -7.79 -5.61
CA VAL A 117 -15.97 -8.31 -6.70
C VAL A 117 -15.65 -9.77 -7.09
N ASP A 118 -14.62 -10.36 -6.47
CA ASP A 118 -14.24 -11.74 -6.75
C ASP A 118 -15.40 -12.70 -6.52
N GLN A 119 -15.64 -13.61 -7.49
CA GLN A 119 -16.71 -14.59 -7.49
C GLN A 119 -18.14 -14.02 -7.28
N ALA A 120 -18.35 -12.73 -7.61
CA ALA A 120 -19.66 -12.11 -7.50
C ALA A 120 -20.59 -12.56 -8.66
N ASP A 121 -21.73 -13.17 -8.33
CA ASP A 121 -22.80 -13.49 -9.32
C ASP A 121 -23.64 -12.25 -9.67
N ARG A 122 -23.76 -11.36 -8.73
CA ARG A 122 -24.47 -10.09 -8.91
C ARG A 122 -23.79 -8.98 -8.14
N ILE A 123 -23.69 -7.82 -8.80
CA ILE A 123 -23.14 -6.62 -8.23
C ILE A 123 -24.20 -5.52 -8.29
N MET A 124 -24.46 -4.89 -7.16
CA MET A 124 -25.31 -3.72 -7.04
C MET A 124 -24.50 -2.56 -6.48
N VAL A 125 -24.55 -1.43 -7.15
CA VAL A 125 -23.88 -0.20 -6.75
C VAL A 125 -24.93 0.75 -6.16
N VAL A 126 -24.64 1.28 -4.96
CA VAL A 126 -25.48 2.25 -4.26
C VAL A 126 -24.73 3.57 -4.15
N PHE A 127 -25.26 4.59 -4.77
CA PHE A 127 -24.73 5.96 -4.70
C PHE A 127 -25.15 6.66 -3.42
N SER A 128 -24.38 7.65 -2.99
CA SER A 128 -24.64 8.39 -1.73
C SER A 128 -26.00 9.07 -1.66
N GLN A 129 -26.61 9.38 -2.83
CA GLN A 129 -27.96 9.94 -2.93
C GLN A 129 -29.07 8.89 -2.80
N GLY A 130 -28.74 7.60 -2.61
CA GLY A 130 -29.70 6.50 -2.50
C GLY A 130 -30.12 5.89 -3.83
N PHE A 131 -29.55 6.32 -4.97
CA PHE A 131 -29.77 5.68 -6.26
C PHE A 131 -29.02 4.36 -6.34
N ASN A 132 -29.66 3.33 -6.87
CA ASN A 132 -29.12 1.98 -7.01
C ASN A 132 -29.05 1.60 -8.49
N SER A 133 -27.94 1.02 -8.91
CA SER A 133 -27.77 0.47 -10.27
C SER A 133 -27.15 -0.92 -10.19
N ASP A 134 -27.61 -1.84 -11.01
CA ASP A 134 -26.85 -3.07 -11.27
C ASP A 134 -25.53 -2.70 -11.99
N ALA A 135 -24.51 -3.51 -11.79
CA ALA A 135 -23.20 -3.32 -12.44
C ALA A 135 -22.61 -4.65 -12.92
N GLU A 136 -21.75 -4.53 -13.92
CA GLU A 136 -21.04 -5.65 -14.52
C GLU A 136 -19.55 -5.47 -14.32
N VAL A 137 -18.81 -6.59 -14.12
CA VAL A 137 -17.35 -6.57 -14.11
C VAL A 137 -16.86 -6.34 -15.53
N VAL A 138 -16.06 -5.30 -15.72
CA VAL A 138 -15.42 -4.97 -17.01
C VAL A 138 -14.07 -5.65 -17.13
N GLY A 139 -13.29 -5.65 -16.05
CA GLY A 139 -12.00 -6.32 -15.98
C GLY A 139 -11.47 -6.40 -14.57
N THR A 140 -10.56 -7.34 -14.35
CA THR A 140 -9.96 -7.61 -13.03
C THR A 140 -8.46 -7.80 -13.13
N ASP A 141 -7.77 -7.41 -12.08
CA ASP A 141 -6.34 -7.62 -11.87
C ASP A 141 -6.09 -8.08 -10.43
N PRO A 142 -6.05 -9.41 -10.20
CA PRO A 142 -5.78 -9.99 -8.89
C PRO A 142 -4.39 -9.63 -8.35
N ASP A 143 -3.42 -9.37 -9.22
CA ASP A 143 -2.04 -9.07 -8.85
C ASP A 143 -1.91 -7.71 -8.17
N SER A 144 -2.64 -6.69 -8.63
CA SER A 144 -2.68 -5.37 -8.02
C SER A 144 -3.87 -5.15 -7.09
N ASP A 145 -4.72 -6.16 -6.90
CA ASP A 145 -5.99 -6.07 -6.16
C ASP A 145 -6.91 -4.95 -6.71
N LEU A 146 -6.97 -4.82 -8.03
CA LEU A 146 -7.82 -3.85 -8.72
C LEU A 146 -8.89 -4.53 -9.57
N ALA A 147 -10.05 -3.87 -9.65
CA ALA A 147 -11.11 -4.22 -10.59
C ALA A 147 -11.76 -2.95 -11.14
N VAL A 148 -12.29 -3.07 -12.36
CA VAL A 148 -13.18 -2.07 -12.94
C VAL A 148 -14.53 -2.73 -13.16
N ILE A 149 -15.57 -2.09 -12.63
CA ILE A 149 -16.98 -2.43 -12.89
C ILE A 149 -17.64 -1.27 -13.64
N ARG A 150 -18.73 -1.55 -14.32
CA ARG A 150 -19.51 -0.51 -14.99
C ARG A 150 -20.96 -0.60 -14.57
N VAL A 151 -21.52 0.52 -14.12
CA VAL A 151 -22.96 0.62 -13.82
C VAL A 151 -23.79 0.65 -15.10
N VAL A 152 -24.98 0.05 -15.05
CA VAL A 152 -25.93 0.09 -16.15
C VAL A 152 -26.48 1.50 -16.35
N GLU A 153 -26.66 2.25 -15.25
CA GLU A 153 -27.15 3.61 -15.25
C GLU A 153 -26.34 4.47 -14.28
N LEU A 154 -25.73 5.53 -14.81
CA LEU A 154 -25.01 6.54 -14.02
C LEU A 154 -25.97 7.69 -13.71
N PRO A 155 -26.20 8.05 -12.41
CA PRO A 155 -27.05 9.18 -12.05
C PRO A 155 -26.51 10.51 -12.59
N GLU A 156 -27.40 11.42 -12.92
CA GLU A 156 -27.02 12.77 -13.33
C GLU A 156 -26.28 13.51 -12.21
N GLY A 157 -25.31 14.33 -12.61
CA GLY A 157 -24.55 15.18 -11.69
C GLY A 157 -23.40 14.50 -10.96
N ILE A 158 -23.11 13.24 -11.24
CA ILE A 158 -21.90 12.60 -10.75
C ILE A 158 -20.70 13.15 -11.53
N VAL A 159 -19.72 13.68 -10.79
CA VAL A 159 -18.44 14.15 -11.34
C VAL A 159 -17.39 13.08 -11.06
N PRO A 160 -16.77 12.48 -12.08
CA PRO A 160 -15.70 11.51 -11.91
C PRO A 160 -14.53 12.08 -11.10
N LEU A 161 -13.81 11.23 -10.38
CA LEU A 161 -12.65 11.64 -9.59
C LEU A 161 -11.38 11.64 -10.41
N ASP A 162 -10.60 12.70 -10.27
CA ASP A 162 -9.29 12.82 -10.90
C ASP A 162 -8.23 12.02 -10.11
N LEU A 163 -7.29 11.41 -10.84
CA LEU A 163 -6.14 10.71 -10.28
C LEU A 163 -4.94 11.67 -10.14
N ALA A 164 -4.41 11.80 -8.93
CA ALA A 164 -3.16 12.52 -8.69
C ALA A 164 -1.94 11.68 -9.08
N ASN A 165 -0.77 12.32 -9.20
CA ASN A 165 0.50 11.63 -9.40
C ASN A 165 1.02 11.05 -8.07
N SER A 166 0.85 9.74 -7.84
CA SER A 166 1.34 9.06 -6.62
C SER A 166 2.87 9.07 -6.48
N LYS A 167 3.65 9.23 -7.56
CA LYS A 167 5.12 9.36 -7.49
C LYS A 167 5.58 10.67 -6.83
N ALA A 168 4.70 11.68 -6.75
CA ALA A 168 5.00 12.95 -6.09
C ALA A 168 4.68 12.95 -4.59
N LEU A 169 4.14 11.86 -4.05
CA LEU A 169 3.78 11.74 -2.64
C LEU A 169 5.01 11.80 -1.73
N ARG A 170 4.77 12.31 -0.53
CA ARG A 170 5.79 12.38 0.52
C ARG A 170 5.21 11.92 1.84
N VAL A 171 6.02 11.21 2.62
CA VAL A 171 5.68 10.85 4.00
C VAL A 171 5.35 12.12 4.80
N GLY A 172 4.28 12.06 5.59
CA GLY A 172 3.75 13.18 6.36
C GLY A 172 2.67 14.01 5.66
N GLN A 173 2.38 13.79 4.36
CA GLN A 173 1.27 14.45 3.69
C GLN A 173 -0.06 13.98 4.26
N THR A 174 -0.98 14.92 4.51
CA THR A 174 -2.35 14.63 4.96
C THR A 174 -3.13 13.89 3.87
N VAL A 175 -3.86 12.86 4.28
CA VAL A 175 -4.72 12.05 3.42
C VAL A 175 -6.10 11.88 4.01
N LEU A 176 -7.09 11.69 3.13
CA LEU A 176 -8.50 11.45 3.46
C LEU A 176 -8.91 10.12 2.83
N ALA A 177 -9.27 9.14 3.64
CA ALA A 177 -9.84 7.90 3.13
C ALA A 177 -11.37 8.00 3.19
N ILE A 178 -12.04 7.79 2.04
CA ILE A 178 -13.48 7.78 1.96
C ILE A 178 -13.96 6.39 1.56
N GLY A 179 -15.04 5.96 2.18
CA GLY A 179 -15.77 4.75 1.82
C GLY A 179 -17.25 4.93 2.08
N ASN A 180 -18.05 4.02 1.56
CA ASN A 180 -19.50 4.02 1.74
C ASN A 180 -19.98 2.64 2.24
N PRO A 181 -19.63 2.24 3.47
CA PRO A 181 -19.85 0.87 3.96
C PRO A 181 -21.33 0.47 4.08
N PHE A 182 -22.25 1.42 4.12
CA PHE A 182 -23.69 1.14 4.33
C PHE A 182 -24.61 1.70 3.26
N GLY A 183 -24.06 2.30 2.20
CA GLY A 183 -24.82 2.79 1.04
C GLY A 183 -25.69 4.04 1.27
N LEU A 184 -25.70 4.61 2.47
CA LEU A 184 -26.54 5.76 2.81
C LEU A 184 -25.75 7.03 3.14
N GLN A 185 -24.61 6.88 3.78
CA GLN A 185 -23.73 8.00 4.13
C GLN A 185 -22.29 7.53 4.03
N GLY A 186 -21.49 8.26 3.25
CA GLY A 186 -20.05 8.01 3.18
C GLY A 186 -19.40 8.22 4.54
N THR A 187 -18.38 7.45 4.81
CA THR A 187 -17.51 7.58 5.99
C THR A 187 -16.18 8.14 5.52
N MET A 188 -15.70 9.19 6.19
CA MET A 188 -14.39 9.77 5.96
C MET A 188 -13.51 9.55 7.20
N THR A 189 -12.29 9.08 6.98
CA THR A 189 -11.23 9.06 7.97
C THR A 189 -10.03 9.86 7.49
N THR A 190 -9.25 10.40 8.40
CA THR A 190 -8.09 11.24 8.08
C THR A 190 -6.82 10.66 8.69
N GLY A 191 -5.72 10.90 8.05
CA GLY A 191 -4.40 10.50 8.50
C GLY A 191 -3.30 11.14 7.65
N ILE A 192 -2.16 10.49 7.62
CA ILE A 192 -1.02 10.90 6.81
C ILE A 192 -0.50 9.73 5.96
N VAL A 193 0.28 10.05 4.95
CA VAL A 193 1.17 9.06 4.32
C VAL A 193 2.23 8.67 5.35
N SER A 194 2.18 7.44 5.85
CA SER A 194 3.10 6.93 6.89
C SER A 194 4.38 6.35 6.28
N ALA A 195 4.28 5.67 5.14
CA ALA A 195 5.41 5.14 4.36
C ALA A 195 5.01 4.97 2.90
N LEU A 196 6.01 4.86 2.03
CA LEU A 196 5.91 4.60 0.59
C LEU A 196 6.84 3.44 0.22
N GLY A 197 6.61 2.84 -0.96
CA GLY A 197 7.47 1.80 -1.50
C GLY A 197 7.44 0.47 -0.74
N ARG A 198 6.37 0.21 0.03
CA ARG A 198 6.20 -1.08 0.70
C ARG A 198 5.51 -2.08 -0.21
N THR A 199 5.73 -3.35 0.10
CA THR A 199 5.15 -4.46 -0.65
C THR A 199 4.14 -5.19 0.23
N LEU A 200 2.99 -5.54 -0.34
CA LEU A 200 1.96 -6.36 0.30
C LEU A 200 1.79 -7.69 -0.43
N PRO A 201 1.46 -8.79 0.29
CA PRO A 201 1.02 -10.01 -0.37
C PRO A 201 -0.24 -9.75 -1.21
N SER A 202 -0.22 -10.15 -2.48
CA SER A 202 -1.38 -10.17 -3.36
C SER A 202 -2.25 -11.41 -3.06
N GLN A 203 -3.48 -11.40 -3.53
CA GLN A 203 -4.35 -12.58 -3.50
C GLN A 203 -3.97 -13.62 -4.58
N ALA A 204 -3.33 -13.17 -5.64
CA ALA A 204 -2.82 -14.06 -6.68
C ALA A 204 -1.66 -14.91 -6.17
N ARG A 205 -1.62 -16.18 -6.58
CA ARG A 205 -0.61 -17.16 -6.15
C ARG A 205 0.18 -17.70 -7.31
N THR A 206 1.45 -18.00 -7.07
CA THR A 206 2.27 -18.75 -8.01
C THR A 206 1.78 -20.20 -8.11
N ALA A 207 2.15 -20.91 -9.18
CA ALA A 207 1.91 -22.35 -9.30
C ALA A 207 2.49 -23.18 -8.13
N GLY A 208 3.48 -22.64 -7.41
CA GLY A 208 4.05 -23.21 -6.19
C GLY A 208 3.32 -22.83 -4.90
N GLY A 209 2.20 -22.07 -4.98
CA GLY A 209 1.39 -21.65 -3.83
C GLY A 209 1.91 -20.44 -3.06
N ALA A 210 3.02 -19.82 -3.47
CA ALA A 210 3.48 -18.55 -2.89
C ALA A 210 2.61 -17.39 -3.41
N ASN A 211 2.34 -16.40 -2.57
CA ASN A 211 1.63 -15.20 -3.00
C ASN A 211 2.55 -14.31 -3.86
N PHE A 212 1.98 -13.70 -4.88
CA PHE A 212 2.60 -12.54 -5.52
C PHE A 212 2.57 -11.33 -4.57
N SER A 213 3.19 -10.27 -4.98
CA SER A 213 3.30 -9.06 -4.16
C SER A 213 2.75 -7.86 -4.92
N ILE A 214 2.00 -7.02 -4.20
CA ILE A 214 1.58 -5.69 -4.66
C ILE A 214 2.68 -4.72 -4.24
N PRO A 215 3.53 -4.24 -5.15
CA PRO A 215 4.61 -3.32 -4.80
C PRO A 215 4.12 -1.89 -4.64
N SER A 216 4.98 -1.04 -4.09
CA SER A 216 4.81 0.42 -4.01
C SER A 216 3.56 0.89 -3.26
N VAL A 217 2.93 0.08 -2.42
CA VAL A 217 1.72 0.50 -1.72
C VAL A 217 1.97 1.70 -0.82
N ILE A 218 0.96 2.55 -0.71
CA ILE A 218 0.93 3.68 0.21
C ILE A 218 0.49 3.16 1.58
N GLN A 219 1.34 3.34 2.59
CA GLN A 219 0.95 3.10 3.98
C GLN A 219 0.39 4.38 4.59
N THR A 220 -0.70 4.26 5.34
CA THR A 220 -1.36 5.37 6.05
C THR A 220 -1.80 4.96 7.45
N ASP A 221 -1.93 5.93 8.35
CA ASP A 221 -2.60 5.80 9.63
C ASP A 221 -4.06 6.26 9.61
N ALA A 222 -4.57 6.72 8.45
CA ALA A 222 -6.00 6.87 8.24
C ALA A 222 -6.69 5.51 8.45
N ALA A 223 -7.78 5.49 9.22
CA ALA A 223 -8.43 4.22 9.57
C ALA A 223 -9.06 3.57 8.34
N ILE A 224 -8.46 2.49 7.85
CA ILE A 224 -9.00 1.63 6.81
C ILE A 224 -9.63 0.41 7.49
N ASN A 225 -10.92 0.21 7.24
CA ASN A 225 -11.71 -0.87 7.82
C ASN A 225 -12.52 -1.58 6.71
N PRO A 226 -13.04 -2.79 6.94
CA PRO A 226 -14.00 -3.41 6.03
C PRO A 226 -15.15 -2.44 5.70
N GLY A 227 -15.36 -2.21 4.41
CA GLY A 227 -16.29 -1.22 3.88
C GLY A 227 -15.64 0.02 3.26
N ASN A 228 -14.41 0.40 3.64
CA ASN A 228 -13.63 1.42 2.93
C ASN A 228 -12.79 0.81 1.78
N SER A 229 -12.58 -0.51 1.78
CA SER A 229 -11.83 -1.21 0.72
C SER A 229 -12.45 -0.93 -0.63
N GLY A 230 -11.63 -0.58 -1.61
CA GLY A 230 -12.02 -0.15 -2.95
C GLY A 230 -12.38 1.33 -3.06
N GLY A 231 -12.62 2.03 -1.95
CA GLY A 231 -12.83 3.48 -1.93
C GLY A 231 -11.53 4.26 -2.15
N PRO A 232 -11.63 5.57 -2.46
CA PRO A 232 -10.47 6.39 -2.72
C PRO A 232 -9.72 6.78 -1.43
N LEU A 233 -8.37 6.80 -1.52
CA LEU A 233 -7.49 7.60 -0.68
C LEU A 233 -7.21 8.89 -1.42
N LEU A 234 -7.44 10.04 -0.79
CA LEU A 234 -7.38 11.35 -1.42
C LEU A 234 -6.30 12.22 -0.79
N ASN A 235 -5.79 13.18 -1.57
CA ASN A 235 -5.07 14.34 -1.04
C ASN A 235 -6.06 15.43 -0.60
N ILE A 236 -5.55 16.52 -0.02
CA ILE A 236 -6.37 17.66 0.43
C ILE A 236 -7.00 18.46 -0.73
N ALA A 237 -6.57 18.26 -1.97
CA ALA A 237 -7.22 18.81 -3.14
C ALA A 237 -8.44 17.97 -3.59
N GLY A 238 -8.66 16.77 -2.99
CA GLY A 238 -9.71 15.84 -3.35
C GLY A 238 -9.37 14.97 -4.57
N GLU A 239 -8.12 14.92 -4.97
CA GLU A 239 -7.65 14.03 -6.03
C GLU A 239 -7.25 12.67 -5.45
N VAL A 240 -7.51 11.60 -6.19
CA VAL A 240 -7.22 10.22 -5.76
C VAL A 240 -5.72 9.95 -5.83
N ILE A 241 -5.12 9.64 -4.70
CA ILE A 241 -3.72 9.19 -4.59
C ILE A 241 -3.58 7.67 -4.50
N GLY A 242 -4.67 6.97 -4.22
CA GLY A 242 -4.69 5.50 -4.17
C GLY A 242 -6.08 4.92 -3.92
N VAL A 243 -6.17 3.60 -3.96
CA VAL A 243 -7.36 2.79 -3.66
C VAL A 243 -7.14 2.10 -2.32
N ASN A 244 -7.99 2.38 -1.35
CA ASN A 244 -7.90 1.78 -0.02
C ASN A 244 -8.00 0.25 -0.14
N THR A 245 -7.05 -0.48 0.45
CA THR A 245 -7.12 -1.93 0.55
C THR A 245 -6.99 -2.34 2.02
N ALA A 246 -8.00 -3.07 2.53
CA ALA A 246 -7.94 -3.62 3.87
C ALA A 246 -7.19 -4.94 3.80
N ILE A 247 -6.08 -5.04 4.54
CA ILE A 247 -5.43 -6.33 4.75
C ILE A 247 -6.32 -7.17 5.67
N GLU A 248 -6.49 -8.46 5.35
CA GLU A 248 -6.99 -9.42 6.33
C GLU A 248 -6.01 -9.51 7.50
N SER A 249 -6.23 -8.69 8.53
CA SER A 249 -5.58 -8.93 9.81
C SER A 249 -6.33 -10.06 10.52
N SER A 250 -5.60 -10.92 11.22
CA SER A 250 -6.17 -12.02 12.02
C SER A 250 -7.29 -11.56 12.97
N ASP A 251 -7.31 -10.29 13.33
CA ASP A 251 -8.24 -9.71 14.30
C ASP A 251 -9.34 -8.84 13.68
N ARG A 252 -9.36 -8.67 12.34
CA ARG A 252 -10.34 -7.84 11.59
C ARG A 252 -10.51 -6.42 12.15
N GLN A 253 -9.53 -5.89 12.86
CA GLN A 253 -9.55 -4.56 13.44
C GLN A 253 -8.37 -3.73 12.94
N PHE A 254 -8.63 -2.45 12.69
CA PHE A 254 -7.60 -1.48 12.36
C PHE A 254 -6.57 -1.38 13.50
N SER A 255 -5.32 -1.68 13.22
CA SER A 255 -4.21 -1.66 14.19
C SER A 255 -3.35 -0.39 14.12
N GLY A 256 -3.84 0.67 13.45
CA GLY A 256 -3.07 1.89 13.19
C GLY A 256 -2.26 1.84 11.89
N VAL A 257 -2.48 0.82 11.06
CA VAL A 257 -1.80 0.66 9.77
C VAL A 257 -2.83 0.33 8.70
N GLY A 258 -2.98 1.20 7.72
CA GLY A 258 -3.79 1.01 6.52
C GLY A 258 -2.90 1.04 5.28
N PHE A 259 -3.41 0.52 4.18
CA PHE A 259 -2.70 0.51 2.90
C PHE A 259 -3.62 0.92 1.76
N ALA A 260 -3.00 1.46 0.71
CA ALA A 260 -3.70 1.78 -0.53
C ALA A 260 -2.84 1.45 -1.75
N VAL A 261 -3.48 0.93 -2.79
CA VAL A 261 -2.86 0.73 -4.11
C VAL A 261 -2.68 2.11 -4.75
N PRO A 262 -1.47 2.49 -5.22
CA PRO A 262 -1.22 3.84 -5.72
C PRO A 262 -2.05 4.22 -6.95
N SER A 263 -2.42 5.49 -7.07
CA SER A 263 -3.12 6.02 -8.25
C SER A 263 -2.34 5.84 -9.56
N GLY A 264 -1.01 5.82 -9.52
CA GLY A 264 -0.18 5.49 -10.68
C GLY A 264 -0.43 4.08 -11.20
N THR A 265 -0.67 3.11 -10.31
CA THR A 265 -1.07 1.75 -10.69
C THR A 265 -2.47 1.76 -11.32
N VAL A 266 -3.43 2.49 -10.71
CA VAL A 266 -4.78 2.66 -11.28
C VAL A 266 -4.73 3.26 -12.68
N ALA A 267 -3.96 4.35 -12.88
CA ALA A 267 -3.81 5.03 -14.17
C ALA A 267 -3.24 4.13 -15.27
N ARG A 268 -2.42 3.15 -14.91
CA ARG A 268 -1.82 2.18 -15.85
C ARG A 268 -2.75 0.99 -16.10
N VAL A 269 -3.37 0.44 -15.06
CA VAL A 269 -4.13 -0.81 -15.11
C VAL A 269 -5.57 -0.58 -15.58
N ALA A 270 -6.29 0.40 -15.03
CA ALA A 270 -7.73 0.57 -15.29
C ALA A 270 -8.08 0.76 -16.77
N PRO A 271 -7.35 1.56 -17.61
CA PRO A 271 -7.65 1.66 -19.03
C PRO A 271 -7.54 0.33 -19.77
N ILE A 272 -6.58 -0.52 -19.37
CA ILE A 272 -6.38 -1.84 -19.97
C ILE A 272 -7.46 -2.82 -19.51
N LEU A 273 -7.88 -2.75 -18.25
CA LEU A 273 -9.04 -3.52 -17.79
C LEU A 273 -10.31 -3.15 -18.53
N ILE A 274 -10.49 -1.86 -18.89
CA ILE A 274 -11.64 -1.39 -19.66
C ILE A 274 -11.59 -1.90 -21.09
N SER A 275 -10.42 -1.94 -21.74
CA SER A 275 -10.29 -2.36 -23.14
C SER A 275 -10.20 -3.87 -23.34
N ASP A 276 -9.44 -4.55 -22.47
CA ASP A 276 -8.98 -5.93 -22.70
C ASP A 276 -9.49 -6.91 -21.63
N GLY A 277 -10.07 -6.39 -20.53
CA GLY A 277 -10.62 -7.18 -19.43
C GLY A 277 -9.59 -7.71 -18.43
N LYS A 278 -8.32 -7.72 -18.78
CA LYS A 278 -7.21 -8.18 -17.94
C LYS A 278 -5.95 -7.36 -18.17
N TYR A 279 -5.07 -7.30 -17.17
CA TYR A 279 -3.77 -6.65 -17.25
C TYR A 279 -2.66 -7.72 -17.17
N GLU A 280 -1.70 -7.67 -18.08
CA GLU A 280 -0.53 -8.55 -18.08
C GLU A 280 0.64 -7.85 -17.37
N HIS A 281 1.05 -8.39 -16.23
CA HIS A 281 2.18 -7.86 -15.48
C HIS A 281 3.51 -8.30 -16.07
N PRO A 282 4.48 -7.38 -16.25
CA PRO A 282 5.84 -7.76 -16.65
C PRO A 282 6.50 -8.59 -15.54
N TRP A 283 7.31 -9.56 -15.95
CA TRP A 283 7.87 -10.54 -15.04
C TRP A 283 9.29 -10.94 -15.48
N LEU A 284 10.17 -11.13 -14.48
CA LEU A 284 11.57 -11.50 -14.67
C LEU A 284 11.79 -13.01 -14.53
N GLY A 285 11.03 -13.69 -13.72
CA GLY A 285 11.15 -15.14 -13.51
C GLY A 285 12.23 -15.54 -12.52
N ILE A 286 12.40 -14.81 -11.44
CA ILE A 286 13.33 -15.13 -10.37
C ILE A 286 12.63 -15.19 -9.01
N ALA A 287 13.23 -15.93 -8.09
CA ALA A 287 13.09 -15.73 -6.65
C ALA A 287 14.39 -15.12 -6.14
N GLY A 288 14.30 -14.13 -5.24
CA GLY A 288 15.46 -13.43 -4.74
C GLY A 288 15.27 -12.94 -3.31
N VAL A 289 16.36 -12.51 -2.71
CA VAL A 289 16.39 -11.95 -1.36
C VAL A 289 17.31 -10.73 -1.32
N THR A 290 16.91 -9.71 -0.58
CA THR A 290 17.76 -8.55 -0.31
C THR A 290 19.05 -8.98 0.37
N LEU A 291 20.19 -8.45 -0.09
CA LEU A 291 21.49 -8.68 0.53
C LEU A 291 21.49 -8.15 1.97
N ARG A 292 21.53 -9.07 2.93
CA ARG A 292 21.75 -8.78 4.34
C ARG A 292 23.21 -8.85 4.70
N PRO A 293 23.66 -8.25 5.82
CA PRO A 293 25.07 -8.30 6.24
C PRO A 293 25.66 -9.71 6.25
N GLU A 294 24.89 -10.69 6.73
CA GLU A 294 25.30 -12.09 6.85
C GLU A 294 25.56 -12.72 5.46
N ILE A 295 24.70 -12.41 4.47
CA ILE A 295 24.87 -12.91 3.09
C ILE A 295 26.10 -12.24 2.43
N ARG A 296 26.28 -10.91 2.65
CA ARG A 296 27.46 -10.19 2.14
C ARG A 296 28.77 -10.79 2.66
N GLU A 297 28.82 -11.09 3.97
CA GLU A 297 29.98 -11.71 4.60
C GLU A 297 30.24 -13.10 4.02
N ALA A 298 29.22 -13.94 3.93
CA ALA A 298 29.31 -15.29 3.39
C ALA A 298 29.78 -15.32 1.92
N MET A 299 29.39 -14.31 1.13
CA MET A 299 29.78 -14.18 -0.28
C MET A 299 31.04 -13.33 -0.50
N ASN A 300 31.72 -12.88 0.57
CA ASN A 300 32.89 -12.00 0.52
C ASN A 300 32.64 -10.71 -0.29
N LEU A 301 31.44 -10.14 -0.20
CA LEU A 301 31.06 -8.86 -0.81
C LEU A 301 31.45 -7.69 0.11
N GLU A 302 31.59 -6.50 -0.49
CA GLU A 302 31.83 -5.28 0.28
C GLU A 302 30.68 -5.02 1.28
N PRO A 303 30.95 -4.55 2.50
CA PRO A 303 29.90 -4.27 3.51
C PRO A 303 28.83 -3.29 3.05
N SER A 304 29.18 -2.39 2.12
CA SER A 304 28.27 -1.39 1.53
C SER A 304 27.54 -1.89 0.28
N GLN A 305 27.79 -3.13 -0.17
CA GLN A 305 27.17 -3.66 -1.38
C GLN A 305 25.67 -3.86 -1.15
N ASN A 306 24.84 -3.13 -1.88
CA ASN A 306 23.40 -3.33 -1.97
C ASN A 306 23.07 -4.25 -3.15
N GLY A 307 21.84 -4.75 -3.16
CA GLY A 307 21.35 -5.57 -4.25
C GLY A 307 20.52 -6.76 -3.80
N ILE A 308 20.19 -7.61 -4.75
CA ILE A 308 19.33 -8.78 -4.58
C ILE A 308 20.12 -10.01 -5.00
N LEU A 309 20.29 -10.95 -4.08
CA LEU A 309 20.76 -12.28 -4.42
C LEU A 309 19.64 -13.05 -5.13
N VAL A 310 19.90 -13.52 -6.32
CA VAL A 310 19.02 -14.44 -7.06
C VAL A 310 19.14 -15.81 -6.39
N ILE A 311 18.04 -16.28 -5.78
CA ILE A 311 17.99 -17.60 -5.12
C ILE A 311 17.65 -18.68 -6.13
N ASP A 312 16.65 -18.41 -6.96
CA ASP A 312 16.14 -19.36 -7.94
C ASP A 312 15.79 -18.64 -9.24
N VAL A 313 15.95 -19.33 -10.34
CA VAL A 313 15.60 -18.87 -11.69
C VAL A 313 14.63 -19.88 -12.28
N LEU A 314 13.44 -19.42 -12.59
CA LEU A 314 12.40 -20.31 -13.11
C LEU A 314 12.76 -20.80 -14.52
N GLU A 315 12.79 -22.11 -14.70
CA GLU A 315 13.04 -22.72 -16.02
C GLU A 315 12.03 -22.19 -17.05
N SER A 316 12.52 -21.86 -18.23
CA SER A 316 11.74 -21.24 -19.31
C SER A 316 11.23 -19.82 -19.01
N GLY A 317 11.73 -19.16 -17.98
CA GLY A 317 11.46 -17.76 -17.68
C GLY A 317 12.46 -16.80 -18.33
N PRO A 318 12.15 -15.50 -18.39
CA PRO A 318 13.01 -14.48 -19.00
C PRO A 318 14.44 -14.46 -18.45
N ALA A 319 14.60 -14.58 -17.14
CA ALA A 319 15.91 -14.62 -16.49
C ALA A 319 16.72 -15.86 -16.87
N PHE A 320 16.06 -17.01 -17.01
CA PHE A 320 16.68 -18.25 -17.47
C PHE A 320 17.19 -18.12 -18.90
N ASP A 321 16.37 -17.59 -19.81
CA ASP A 321 16.74 -17.39 -21.21
C ASP A 321 17.88 -16.38 -21.37
N ALA A 322 17.98 -15.41 -20.46
CA ALA A 322 19.06 -14.44 -20.38
C ALA A 322 20.34 -14.97 -19.72
N GLY A 323 20.31 -16.17 -19.12
CA GLY A 323 21.46 -16.81 -18.49
C GLY A 323 21.78 -16.28 -17.10
N LEU A 324 20.78 -15.78 -16.35
CA LEU A 324 20.94 -15.54 -14.93
C LEU A 324 21.08 -16.87 -14.18
N ILE A 325 21.81 -16.83 -13.07
CA ILE A 325 22.14 -18.00 -12.26
C ILE A 325 21.63 -17.78 -10.85
N GLY A 326 20.84 -18.73 -10.34
CA GLY A 326 20.38 -18.76 -8.94
C GLY A 326 21.47 -19.26 -7.99
N SER A 327 21.20 -19.13 -6.69
CA SER A 327 22.05 -19.67 -5.63
C SER A 327 22.29 -21.18 -5.83
N ASP A 328 23.52 -21.61 -5.77
CA ASP A 328 23.93 -23.00 -5.98
C ASP A 328 24.49 -23.67 -4.72
N SER A 329 24.61 -22.92 -3.62
CA SER A 329 25.22 -23.38 -2.39
C SER A 329 24.59 -22.70 -1.16
N GLU A 330 24.93 -23.24 0.01
CA GLU A 330 24.47 -22.73 1.31
C GLU A 330 25.68 -22.48 2.22
N ALA A 331 25.58 -21.44 3.04
CA ALA A 331 26.55 -21.13 4.08
C ALA A 331 25.89 -21.13 5.46
N ASP A 332 26.58 -21.69 6.45
CA ASP A 332 26.17 -21.58 7.86
C ASP A 332 26.82 -20.34 8.47
N VAL A 333 26.02 -19.34 8.79
CA VAL A 333 26.46 -18.13 9.48
C VAL A 333 25.74 -18.06 10.82
N ASP A 334 26.47 -18.21 11.90
CA ASP A 334 25.96 -18.19 13.28
C ASP A 334 24.81 -19.20 13.56
N GLY A 335 24.80 -20.35 12.88
CA GLY A 335 23.77 -21.39 12.99
C GLY A 335 22.53 -21.13 12.11
N GLN A 336 22.58 -20.12 11.25
CA GLN A 336 21.56 -19.87 10.23
C GLN A 336 22.08 -20.31 8.86
N ILE A 337 21.36 -21.22 8.21
CA ILE A 337 21.65 -21.63 6.83
C ILE A 337 21.13 -20.56 5.88
N LEU A 338 22.03 -19.99 5.10
CA LEU A 338 21.74 -18.93 4.15
C LEU A 338 22.10 -19.36 2.72
N PRO A 339 21.26 -19.01 1.70
CA PRO A 339 21.63 -19.22 0.32
C PRO A 339 22.80 -18.31 -0.05
N VAL A 340 23.78 -18.84 -0.79
CA VAL A 340 24.94 -18.12 -1.31
C VAL A 340 25.27 -18.62 -2.71
N GLY A 341 26.18 -17.92 -3.41
CA GLY A 341 26.40 -18.16 -4.84
C GLY A 341 25.31 -17.52 -5.70
N GLY A 342 25.38 -17.71 -7.01
CA GLY A 342 24.45 -17.09 -7.94
C GLY A 342 24.73 -15.61 -8.18
N ASP A 343 23.85 -14.98 -8.94
CA ASP A 343 23.96 -13.59 -9.34
C ASP A 343 23.41 -12.63 -8.28
N VAL A 344 24.03 -11.47 -8.15
CA VAL A 344 23.49 -10.36 -7.37
C VAL A 344 23.09 -9.23 -8.32
N ILE A 345 21.80 -8.94 -8.43
CA ILE A 345 21.29 -7.81 -9.22
C ILE A 345 21.54 -6.51 -8.44
N VAL A 346 22.21 -5.54 -9.07
CA VAL A 346 22.60 -4.28 -8.43
C VAL A 346 22.03 -3.06 -9.15
N ILE A 347 21.77 -3.13 -10.47
CA ILE A 347 21.20 -2.05 -11.28
C ILE A 347 20.23 -2.65 -12.30
N ILE A 348 19.15 -1.95 -12.61
CA ILE A 348 18.25 -2.21 -13.73
C ILE A 348 18.04 -0.92 -14.53
N ASP A 349 18.36 -0.93 -15.84
CA ASP A 349 18.27 0.23 -16.74
C ASP A 349 18.88 1.52 -16.15
N GLY A 350 20.01 1.40 -15.44
CA GLY A 350 20.71 2.51 -14.79
C GLY A 350 20.14 2.94 -13.43
N VAL A 351 19.09 2.29 -12.94
CA VAL A 351 18.50 2.52 -11.60
C VAL A 351 19.14 1.57 -10.60
N GLU A 352 19.72 2.12 -9.53
CA GLU A 352 20.31 1.32 -8.45
C GLU A 352 19.22 0.54 -7.70
N ILE A 353 19.49 -0.72 -7.41
CA ILE A 353 18.62 -1.63 -6.66
C ILE A 353 19.24 -1.86 -5.28
N ILE A 354 18.57 -1.38 -4.25
CA ILE A 354 19.01 -1.52 -2.86
C ILE A 354 18.45 -2.80 -2.25
N ASP A 355 17.17 -3.06 -2.51
CA ASP A 355 16.43 -4.20 -1.97
C ASP A 355 15.46 -4.81 -2.98
N PHE A 356 14.76 -5.87 -2.55
CA PHE A 356 13.84 -6.59 -3.43
C PHE A 356 12.59 -5.77 -3.79
N ASP A 357 12.18 -4.86 -2.91
CA ASP A 357 11.02 -3.99 -3.14
C ASP A 357 11.33 -2.97 -4.25
N ASP A 358 12.58 -2.47 -4.35
CA ASP A 358 13.02 -1.59 -5.44
C ASP A 358 12.89 -2.28 -6.81
N LEU A 359 13.34 -3.55 -6.92
CA LEU A 359 13.21 -4.32 -8.16
C LEU A 359 11.75 -4.54 -8.55
N LEU A 360 10.91 -4.95 -7.59
CA LEU A 360 9.49 -5.14 -7.82
C LEU A 360 8.82 -3.85 -8.24
N THR A 361 9.16 -2.74 -7.58
CA THR A 361 8.67 -1.40 -7.91
C THR A 361 9.05 -1.02 -9.34
N TYR A 362 10.34 -1.17 -9.70
CA TYR A 362 10.79 -0.85 -11.06
C TYR A 362 10.03 -1.67 -12.11
N ILE A 363 9.97 -2.99 -11.94
CA ILE A 363 9.30 -3.88 -12.88
C ILE A 363 7.81 -3.54 -13.01
N SER A 364 7.14 -3.25 -11.89
CA SER A 364 5.71 -2.97 -11.90
C SER A 364 5.36 -1.58 -12.41
N GLU A 365 6.20 -0.56 -12.17
CA GLU A 365 5.86 0.84 -12.48
C GLU A 365 6.48 1.35 -13.77
N GLU A 366 7.68 0.90 -14.11
CA GLU A 366 8.46 1.43 -15.23
C GLU A 366 8.53 0.50 -16.44
N ALA A 367 8.39 -0.82 -16.19
CA ALA A 367 8.56 -1.81 -17.23
C ALA A 367 7.24 -2.27 -17.89
N ARG A 368 7.36 -2.95 -19.03
CA ARG A 368 6.23 -3.51 -19.79
C ARG A 368 6.59 -4.92 -20.27
N VAL A 369 5.56 -5.73 -20.52
CA VAL A 369 5.72 -7.03 -21.17
C VAL A 369 6.38 -6.84 -22.56
N GLY A 370 7.37 -7.67 -22.86
CA GLY A 370 8.17 -7.58 -24.09
C GLY A 370 9.27 -6.52 -24.09
N GLN A 371 9.39 -5.73 -23.03
CA GLN A 371 10.48 -4.75 -22.89
C GLN A 371 11.80 -5.46 -22.62
N ARG A 372 12.87 -5.01 -23.30
CA ARG A 372 14.24 -5.37 -22.96
C ARG A 372 14.71 -4.44 -21.84
N VAL A 373 15.20 -5.02 -20.77
CA VAL A 373 15.85 -4.33 -19.66
C VAL A 373 17.30 -4.77 -19.55
N GLU A 374 18.18 -3.84 -19.18
CA GLU A 374 19.59 -4.10 -18.93
C GLU A 374 19.83 -4.27 -17.43
N LEU A 375 20.32 -5.43 -17.01
CA LEU A 375 20.69 -5.71 -15.64
C LEU A 375 22.22 -5.63 -15.48
N GLU A 376 22.70 -4.83 -14.49
CA GLU A 376 24.06 -5.02 -14.00
C GLU A 376 24.01 -6.00 -12.82
N ILE A 377 24.81 -7.03 -12.90
CA ILE A 377 24.90 -8.09 -11.88
C ILE A 377 26.33 -8.25 -11.37
N LEU A 378 26.46 -8.81 -10.17
CA LEU A 378 27.72 -9.34 -9.68
C LEU A 378 27.64 -10.87 -9.75
N ARG A 379 28.59 -11.49 -10.48
CA ARG A 379 28.77 -12.93 -10.56
C ARG A 379 30.21 -13.25 -10.19
N ASP A 380 30.43 -14.06 -9.16
CA ASP A 380 31.77 -14.38 -8.63
C ASP A 380 32.63 -13.13 -8.29
N GLY A 381 31.96 -12.04 -7.88
CA GLY A 381 32.60 -10.76 -7.58
C GLY A 381 32.90 -9.88 -8.78
N GLU A 382 32.65 -10.33 -10.01
CA GLU A 382 32.82 -9.56 -11.24
C GLU A 382 31.51 -8.91 -11.69
N LYS A 383 31.58 -7.67 -12.17
CA LYS A 383 30.42 -6.96 -12.75
C LYS A 383 30.18 -7.45 -14.17
N LEU A 384 28.96 -7.84 -14.44
CA LEU A 384 28.48 -8.24 -15.77
C LEU A 384 27.20 -7.47 -16.12
N THR A 385 26.98 -7.28 -17.42
CA THR A 385 25.74 -6.73 -17.96
C THR A 385 24.97 -7.84 -18.65
N VAL A 386 23.69 -7.99 -18.33
CA VAL A 386 22.80 -9.00 -18.90
C VAL A 386 21.52 -8.33 -19.42
N ASP A 387 21.19 -8.57 -20.66
CA ASP A 387 19.94 -8.11 -21.26
C ASP A 387 18.83 -9.14 -21.05
N VAL A 388 17.70 -8.71 -20.53
CA VAL A 388 16.53 -9.57 -20.31
C VAL A 388 15.32 -9.00 -21.03
N ILE A 389 14.59 -9.82 -21.78
CA ILE A 389 13.30 -9.45 -22.35
C ILE A 389 12.21 -9.93 -21.39
N LEU A 390 11.52 -8.99 -20.75
CA LEU A 390 10.47 -9.32 -19.78
C LEU A 390 9.29 -10.03 -20.45
N ALA A 391 8.79 -11.08 -19.85
CA ALA A 391 7.59 -11.78 -20.31
C ALA A 391 6.35 -11.37 -19.51
N ALA A 392 5.18 -11.76 -19.98
CA ALA A 392 3.98 -11.72 -19.15
C ALA A 392 4.11 -12.74 -17.99
N ARG A 393 3.69 -12.31 -16.81
CA ARG A 393 3.63 -13.20 -15.65
C ARG A 393 2.70 -14.38 -15.95
N PRO A 394 3.09 -15.64 -15.66
CA PRO A 394 2.21 -16.78 -15.81
C PRO A 394 0.94 -16.62 -14.98
N GLU A 395 -0.22 -16.96 -15.55
CA GLU A 395 -1.48 -16.97 -14.81
C GLU A 395 -1.38 -17.93 -13.60
N ALA A 396 -1.99 -17.55 -12.49
CA ALA A 396 -2.09 -18.42 -11.32
C ALA A 396 -2.89 -19.68 -11.69
N GLY A 397 -2.33 -20.86 -11.47
CA GLY A 397 -2.94 -22.12 -11.79
C GLY A 397 -3.96 -22.54 -10.74
#